data_a020c000e8d64ab119d07ec2e973bc28
#
_entry.id   a020c000e8d64ab119d07ec2e973bc28
#
_cell.length_a   1.000
_cell.length_b   1.000
_cell.length_c   1.000
_cell.angle_alpha   90.00
_cell.angle_beta   90.00
_cell.angle_gamma   90.00
#
_symmetry.space_group_name_H-M   'P 1'
#
loop_
_entity.id
_entity.type
_entity.pdbx_description
1 polymer ?
#
loop_
_entity_poly.entity_id
_entity_poly.type
_entity_poly.pdbx_seq_one_letter_code
_entity_poly.pdbx_strand_id
1 'polypeptide(L)'
;MKPLAPAPATRSLRIAVRPHPADCPNPYLRLFYQALEPAGVTVAEALNVNDDWLREHAPAVDAIHIHWPETIWRPTPAAPGTLRRIVGLLSFLRLAGRLGIKRVWTVHNIAPHEARTGVDFLGSLALARSADLLICHSEETADAVRRRYRPRGSIVVMHHGNFAGVYPQPRPREMVLREIGLDPNRPVVACLGEQRPYKGLDVARTAFERLGGAVQLVVAGQPHAEMPPILADLRSTDAVVLNRRVSDQEFADIASAADIVWLPYHHVTGSSVILASLTLGTAVVASDLPFFREVLEQEGPAGRLVPAGDAAAVAGATMALLQIPRDARRAAALAIAARFDWTNTVTPVADVISRWLEAAQ
;
A
#
# COMPACT_ATOMS: atom_id res chain seq x y z
N MET A 1 -25.20 -29.26 39.30
CA MET A 1 -24.92 -28.29 38.24
C MET A 1 -24.58 -29.09 36.97
N LYS A 2 -25.42 -28.99 35.92
CA LYS A 2 -25.07 -29.54 34.62
C LYS A 2 -23.92 -28.70 34.04
N PRO A 3 -22.87 -29.29 33.44
CA PRO A 3 -21.87 -28.53 32.74
C PRO A 3 -22.55 -27.75 31.60
N LEU A 4 -22.26 -26.46 31.48
CA LEU A 4 -22.65 -25.66 30.31
C LEU A 4 -22.06 -26.36 29.09
N ALA A 5 -22.94 -26.61 28.08
CA ALA A 5 -22.49 -27.06 26.79
C ALA A 5 -21.49 -26.05 26.22
N PRO A 6 -20.36 -26.48 25.60
CA PRO A 6 -19.45 -25.57 24.96
C PRO A 6 -20.24 -24.73 23.93
N ALA A 7 -19.97 -23.42 23.92
CA ALA A 7 -20.53 -22.53 22.91
C ALA A 7 -20.25 -23.13 21.52
N PRO A 8 -21.21 -23.09 20.57
CA PRO A 8 -20.98 -23.63 19.25
C PRO A 8 -19.75 -22.97 18.65
N ALA A 9 -18.81 -23.77 18.15
CA ALA A 9 -17.63 -23.28 17.46
C ALA A 9 -18.10 -22.33 16.35
N THR A 10 -17.79 -21.06 16.47
CA THR A 10 -18.12 -20.06 15.47
C THR A 10 -17.47 -20.50 14.15
N ARG A 11 -18.28 -20.74 13.12
CA ARG A 11 -17.81 -21.15 11.79
C ARG A 11 -16.82 -20.09 11.30
N SER A 12 -15.65 -20.52 10.87
CA SER A 12 -14.66 -19.63 10.25
C SER A 12 -14.80 -19.63 8.73
N LEU A 13 -14.53 -18.47 8.09
CA LEU A 13 -14.41 -18.34 6.65
C LEU A 13 -13.00 -18.78 6.23
N ARG A 14 -12.88 -19.88 5.54
CA ARG A 14 -11.60 -20.40 5.02
C ARG A 14 -11.35 -19.78 3.65
N ILE A 15 -10.27 -19.01 3.52
CA ILE A 15 -9.98 -18.24 2.33
C ILE A 15 -8.68 -18.70 1.67
N ALA A 16 -8.71 -18.96 0.35
CA ALA A 16 -7.52 -19.18 -0.44
C ALA A 16 -7.06 -17.86 -1.07
N VAL A 17 -5.78 -17.55 -0.97
CA VAL A 17 -5.22 -16.23 -1.25
C VAL A 17 -4.13 -16.27 -2.31
N ARG A 18 -4.12 -15.27 -3.22
CA ARG A 18 -3.07 -15.08 -4.22
C ARG A 18 -2.57 -13.63 -4.23
N PRO A 19 -1.25 -13.38 -4.04
CA PRO A 19 -0.26 -14.33 -3.53
C PRO A 19 -0.54 -14.72 -2.08
N HIS A 20 -0.01 -15.86 -1.63
CA HIS A 20 -0.15 -16.26 -0.24
C HIS A 20 0.65 -15.31 0.68
N PRO A 21 0.13 -14.96 1.87
CA PRO A 21 0.80 -14.02 2.79
C PRO A 21 2.23 -14.44 3.17
N ALA A 22 2.50 -15.75 3.31
CA ALA A 22 3.83 -16.26 3.64
C ALA A 22 4.86 -16.09 2.50
N ASP A 23 4.39 -16.04 1.25
CA ASP A 23 5.25 -15.95 0.06
C ASP A 23 5.41 -14.49 -0.41
N CYS A 24 4.71 -13.55 0.22
CA CYS A 24 4.70 -12.16 -0.17
C CYS A 24 5.60 -11.33 0.76
N PRO A 25 6.66 -10.68 0.25
CA PRO A 25 7.53 -9.84 1.05
C PRO A 25 6.83 -8.55 1.54
N ASN A 26 5.68 -8.19 0.96
CA ASN A 26 4.92 -7.03 1.39
C ASN A 26 4.14 -7.36 2.68
N PRO A 27 4.40 -6.67 3.80
CA PRO A 27 3.75 -6.96 5.08
C PRO A 27 2.24 -6.74 5.07
N TYR A 28 1.69 -6.03 4.07
CA TYR A 28 0.27 -5.76 3.93
C TYR A 28 -0.59 -7.03 4.08
N LEU A 29 -0.27 -8.10 3.34
CA LEU A 29 -1.09 -9.32 3.35
C LEU A 29 -1.11 -9.96 4.73
N ARG A 30 0.06 -10.08 5.36
CA ARG A 30 0.16 -10.66 6.71
C ARG A 30 -0.65 -9.84 7.72
N LEU A 31 -0.50 -8.52 7.73
CA LEU A 31 -1.21 -7.63 8.65
C LEU A 31 -2.73 -7.63 8.41
N PHE A 32 -3.14 -7.60 7.14
CA PHE A 32 -4.54 -7.64 6.75
C PHE A 32 -5.25 -8.90 7.26
N TYR A 33 -4.67 -10.09 7.02
CA TYR A 33 -5.29 -11.32 7.47
C TYR A 33 -5.20 -11.53 8.97
N GLN A 34 -4.10 -11.13 9.62
CA GLN A 34 -4.01 -11.12 11.09
C GLN A 34 -5.11 -10.27 11.73
N ALA A 35 -5.40 -9.10 11.15
CA ALA A 35 -6.48 -8.24 11.65
C ALA A 35 -7.89 -8.81 11.42
N LEU A 36 -8.07 -9.71 10.45
CA LEU A 36 -9.34 -10.37 10.17
C LEU A 36 -9.54 -11.69 10.94
N GLU A 37 -8.51 -12.24 11.59
CA GLU A 37 -8.63 -13.45 12.43
C GLU A 37 -9.74 -13.35 13.49
N PRO A 38 -9.88 -12.22 14.23
CA PRO A 38 -10.96 -12.07 15.21
C PRO A 38 -12.37 -12.09 14.59
N ALA A 39 -12.49 -11.74 13.30
CA ALA A 39 -13.74 -11.83 12.54
C ALA A 39 -14.00 -13.23 11.98
N GLY A 40 -13.20 -14.24 12.38
CA GLY A 40 -13.36 -15.63 11.98
C GLY A 40 -12.80 -15.94 10.58
N VAL A 41 -11.85 -15.15 10.06
CA VAL A 41 -11.17 -15.44 8.78
C VAL A 41 -9.94 -16.28 9.03
N THR A 42 -9.80 -17.35 8.25
CA THR A 42 -8.61 -18.21 8.26
C THR A 42 -8.05 -18.34 6.85
N VAL A 43 -6.77 -18.01 6.67
CA VAL A 43 -6.07 -18.28 5.42
C VAL A 43 -5.81 -19.78 5.34
N ALA A 44 -6.49 -20.45 4.40
CA ALA A 44 -6.44 -21.89 4.25
C ALA A 44 -5.26 -22.34 3.38
N GLU A 45 -5.10 -21.69 2.22
CA GLU A 45 -4.14 -22.13 1.20
C GLU A 45 -3.70 -21.01 0.26
N ALA A 46 -2.61 -21.28 -0.48
CA ALA A 46 -2.21 -20.49 -1.64
C ALA A 46 -3.17 -20.77 -2.82
N LEU A 47 -3.80 -19.72 -3.33
CA LEU A 47 -4.74 -19.83 -4.45
C LEU A 47 -4.00 -20.11 -5.77
N ASN A 48 -4.33 -21.23 -6.40
CA ASN A 48 -3.97 -21.50 -7.78
C ASN A 48 -5.18 -21.24 -8.70
N VAL A 49 -5.01 -20.38 -9.71
CA VAL A 49 -6.08 -20.02 -10.66
C VAL A 49 -6.17 -21.11 -11.74
N ASN A 50 -6.74 -22.25 -11.37
CA ASN A 50 -6.92 -23.45 -12.20
C ASN A 50 -8.23 -24.15 -11.80
N ASP A 51 -9.02 -24.58 -12.79
CA ASP A 51 -10.32 -25.23 -12.57
C ASP A 51 -10.20 -26.56 -11.83
N ASP A 52 -9.16 -27.37 -12.07
CA ASP A 52 -8.95 -28.64 -11.41
C ASP A 52 -8.55 -28.46 -9.95
N TRP A 53 -7.64 -27.52 -9.68
CA TRP A 53 -7.31 -27.11 -8.32
C TRP A 53 -8.57 -26.69 -7.55
N LEU A 54 -9.44 -25.89 -8.17
CA LEU A 54 -10.65 -25.39 -7.52
C LEU A 54 -11.64 -26.53 -7.19
N ARG A 55 -11.80 -27.52 -8.08
CA ARG A 55 -12.66 -28.69 -7.81
C ARG A 55 -12.14 -29.55 -6.65
N GLU A 56 -10.82 -29.71 -6.58
CA GLU A 56 -10.16 -30.47 -5.52
C GLU A 56 -10.31 -29.79 -4.15
N HIS A 57 -10.14 -28.44 -4.11
CA HIS A 57 -10.08 -27.68 -2.86
C HIS A 57 -11.42 -27.05 -2.44
N ALA A 58 -12.45 -27.10 -3.30
CA ALA A 58 -13.77 -26.54 -3.01
C ALA A 58 -14.37 -26.96 -1.65
N PRO A 59 -14.21 -28.21 -1.15
CA PRO A 59 -14.73 -28.60 0.16
C PRO A 59 -13.99 -27.92 1.34
N ALA A 60 -12.76 -27.42 1.11
CA ALA A 60 -11.90 -26.83 2.12
C ALA A 60 -11.84 -25.29 2.06
N VAL A 61 -12.49 -24.65 1.06
CA VAL A 61 -12.36 -23.21 0.78
C VAL A 61 -13.75 -22.58 0.64
N ASP A 62 -14.05 -21.57 1.45
CA ASP A 62 -15.30 -20.84 1.41
C ASP A 62 -15.21 -19.57 0.52
N ALA A 63 -13.99 -19.03 0.37
CA ALA A 63 -13.71 -17.85 -0.44
C ALA A 63 -12.34 -17.91 -1.13
N ILE A 64 -12.22 -17.21 -2.25
CA ILE A 64 -10.94 -16.93 -2.91
C ILE A 64 -10.69 -15.41 -2.88
N HIS A 65 -9.45 -15.01 -2.63
CA HIS A 65 -9.06 -13.60 -2.61
C HIS A 65 -7.85 -13.35 -3.51
N ILE A 66 -8.01 -12.44 -4.44
CA ILE A 66 -6.99 -12.09 -5.43
C ILE A 66 -6.48 -10.67 -5.15
N HIS A 67 -5.15 -10.56 -5.00
CA HIS A 67 -4.40 -9.32 -4.99
C HIS A 67 -3.53 -9.28 -6.25
N TRP A 68 -3.21 -8.08 -6.75
CA TRP A 68 -2.34 -7.88 -7.94
C TRP A 68 -2.64 -8.85 -9.08
N PRO A 69 -3.86 -8.83 -9.64
CA PRO A 69 -4.36 -9.87 -10.55
C PRO A 69 -3.65 -9.88 -11.91
N GLU A 70 -2.92 -8.83 -12.27
CA GLU A 70 -2.18 -8.71 -13.52
C GLU A 70 -1.19 -9.85 -13.74
N THR A 71 -0.65 -10.42 -12.68
CA THR A 71 0.24 -11.59 -12.73
C THR A 71 -0.45 -12.86 -13.27
N ILE A 72 -1.80 -12.88 -13.27
CA ILE A 72 -2.58 -14.02 -13.75
C ILE A 72 -2.62 -14.03 -15.28
N TRP A 73 -2.80 -12.89 -15.92
CA TRP A 73 -2.98 -12.82 -17.39
C TRP A 73 -1.80 -12.25 -18.17
N ARG A 74 -0.86 -11.55 -17.52
CA ARG A 74 0.33 -11.08 -18.21
C ARG A 74 1.22 -12.26 -18.62
N PRO A 75 1.74 -12.27 -19.86
CA PRO A 75 2.62 -13.32 -20.30
C PRO A 75 3.94 -13.26 -19.54
N THR A 76 4.45 -14.42 -19.20
CA THR A 76 5.84 -14.59 -18.81
C THR A 76 6.60 -15.22 -19.95
N PRO A 77 7.94 -15.12 -20.03
CA PRO A 77 8.72 -15.80 -21.06
C PRO A 77 8.41 -17.30 -21.17
N ALA A 78 8.05 -17.92 -20.05
CA ALA A 78 7.72 -19.35 -19.95
C ALA A 78 6.28 -19.70 -20.37
N ALA A 79 5.38 -18.71 -20.53
CA ALA A 79 3.98 -18.99 -20.83
C ALA A 79 3.31 -17.84 -21.62
N PRO A 80 3.48 -17.82 -22.96
CA PRO A 80 2.79 -16.89 -23.83
C PRO A 80 1.27 -17.19 -23.90
N GLY A 81 0.46 -16.23 -24.32
CA GLY A 81 -0.96 -16.45 -24.57
C GLY A 81 -1.91 -15.76 -23.60
N THR A 82 -1.82 -14.45 -23.52
CA THR A 82 -2.62 -13.59 -22.63
C THR A 82 -4.13 -13.80 -22.77
N LEU A 83 -4.66 -13.93 -23.99
CA LEU A 83 -6.09 -14.16 -24.22
C LEU A 83 -6.56 -15.50 -23.63
N ARG A 84 -5.78 -16.57 -23.84
CA ARG A 84 -6.06 -17.89 -23.25
C ARG A 84 -6.13 -17.84 -21.72
N ARG A 85 -5.26 -17.05 -21.09
CA ARG A 85 -5.24 -16.89 -19.65
C ARG A 85 -6.46 -16.12 -19.13
N ILE A 86 -6.95 -15.11 -19.88
CA ILE A 86 -8.20 -14.41 -19.52
C ILE A 86 -9.39 -15.34 -19.65
N VAL A 87 -9.44 -16.17 -20.69
CA VAL A 87 -10.50 -17.18 -20.84
C VAL A 87 -10.44 -18.17 -19.70
N GLY A 88 -9.25 -18.64 -19.32
CA GLY A 88 -9.04 -19.49 -18.14
C GLY A 88 -9.50 -18.82 -16.84
N LEU A 89 -9.16 -17.56 -16.62
CA LEU A 89 -9.64 -16.80 -15.46
C LEU A 89 -11.18 -16.70 -15.44
N LEU A 90 -11.81 -16.43 -16.58
CA LEU A 90 -13.27 -16.38 -16.68
C LEU A 90 -13.93 -17.74 -16.37
N SER A 91 -13.34 -18.84 -16.87
CA SER A 91 -13.79 -20.21 -16.53
C SER A 91 -13.71 -20.45 -15.03
N PHE A 92 -12.56 -20.19 -14.45
CA PHE A 92 -12.28 -20.33 -13.01
C PHE A 92 -13.26 -19.51 -12.14
N LEU A 93 -13.47 -18.23 -12.46
CA LEU A 93 -14.38 -17.37 -11.70
C LEU A 93 -15.86 -17.82 -11.80
N ARG A 94 -16.27 -18.36 -12.97
CA ARG A 94 -17.60 -18.94 -13.15
C ARG A 94 -17.75 -20.24 -12.36
N LEU A 95 -16.72 -21.09 -12.38
CA LEU A 95 -16.71 -22.32 -11.60
C LEU A 95 -16.78 -22.03 -10.11
N ALA A 96 -16.00 -21.07 -9.60
CA ALA A 96 -16.06 -20.65 -8.20
C ALA A 96 -17.48 -20.23 -7.81
N GLY A 97 -18.15 -19.42 -8.64
CA GLY A 97 -19.54 -19.03 -8.40
C GLY A 97 -20.54 -20.19 -8.40
N ARG A 98 -20.35 -21.21 -9.29
CA ARG A 98 -21.21 -22.41 -9.31
C ARG A 98 -21.02 -23.29 -8.09
N LEU A 99 -19.81 -23.30 -7.53
CA LEU A 99 -19.47 -24.04 -6.32
C LEU A 99 -19.83 -23.27 -5.03
N GLY A 100 -20.42 -22.07 -5.14
CA GLY A 100 -20.79 -21.24 -3.99
C GLY A 100 -19.61 -20.54 -3.31
N ILE A 101 -18.40 -20.61 -3.89
CA ILE A 101 -17.20 -20.00 -3.35
C ILE A 101 -17.24 -18.49 -3.60
N LYS A 102 -17.11 -17.68 -2.54
CA LYS A 102 -17.07 -16.22 -2.62
C LYS A 102 -15.80 -15.75 -3.30
N ARG A 103 -15.88 -14.67 -4.09
CA ARG A 103 -14.78 -14.11 -4.88
C ARG A 103 -14.50 -12.71 -4.38
N VAL A 104 -13.29 -12.50 -3.84
CA VAL A 104 -12.84 -11.22 -3.31
C VAL A 104 -11.69 -10.68 -4.16
N TRP A 105 -11.71 -9.40 -4.43
CA TRP A 105 -10.61 -8.69 -5.09
C TRP A 105 -10.24 -7.42 -4.33
N THR A 106 -8.98 -7.33 -3.85
CA THR A 106 -8.42 -6.05 -3.39
C THR A 106 -7.82 -5.28 -4.57
N VAL A 107 -8.35 -4.10 -4.81
CA VAL A 107 -7.93 -3.21 -5.89
C VAL A 107 -6.77 -2.33 -5.41
N HIS A 108 -5.54 -2.83 -5.53
CA HIS A 108 -4.34 -2.05 -5.20
C HIS A 108 -4.07 -0.96 -6.24
N ASN A 109 -4.42 -1.20 -7.51
CA ASN A 109 -4.27 -0.26 -8.61
C ASN A 109 -5.48 -0.36 -9.54
N ILE A 110 -6.02 0.79 -9.97
CA ILE A 110 -7.12 0.83 -10.96
C ILE A 110 -6.62 0.36 -12.34
N ALA A 111 -5.36 0.63 -12.63
CA ALA A 111 -4.65 0.15 -13.80
C ALA A 111 -3.19 -0.13 -13.41
N PRO A 112 -2.53 -1.10 -14.04
CA PRO A 112 -1.11 -1.37 -13.81
C PRO A 112 -0.28 -0.11 -14.02
N HIS A 113 0.78 0.06 -13.21
CA HIS A 113 1.72 1.19 -13.34
C HIS A 113 2.51 1.15 -14.66
N GLU A 114 2.72 -0.05 -15.20
CA GLU A 114 3.38 -0.29 -16.48
C GLU A 114 2.37 -0.28 -17.64
N ALA A 115 2.86 -0.16 -18.87
CA ALA A 115 2.08 0.03 -20.10
C ALA A 115 0.68 -0.63 -20.06
N ARG A 116 -0.35 0.20 -20.18
CA ARG A 116 -1.76 -0.23 -20.18
C ARG A 116 -2.07 -0.91 -21.51
N THR A 117 -2.45 -2.17 -21.46
CA THR A 117 -2.94 -2.88 -22.63
C THR A 117 -4.45 -3.08 -22.55
N GLY A 118 -5.12 -3.21 -23.71
CA GLY A 118 -6.57 -3.54 -23.74
C GLY A 118 -6.88 -4.85 -22.99
N VAL A 119 -5.88 -5.71 -22.87
CA VAL A 119 -5.95 -6.98 -22.17
C VAL A 119 -6.02 -6.82 -20.66
N ASP A 120 -5.27 -5.88 -20.08
CA ASP A 120 -5.35 -5.56 -18.65
C ASP A 120 -6.76 -5.07 -18.27
N PHE A 121 -7.38 -4.28 -19.16
CA PHE A 121 -8.75 -3.85 -18.99
C PHE A 121 -9.73 -5.04 -18.98
N LEU A 122 -9.60 -5.97 -19.92
CA LEU A 122 -10.48 -7.14 -20.01
C LEU A 122 -10.33 -8.06 -18.80
N GLY A 123 -9.11 -8.31 -18.33
CA GLY A 123 -8.84 -9.10 -17.14
C GLY A 123 -9.45 -8.47 -15.88
N SER A 124 -9.21 -7.18 -15.68
CA SER A 124 -9.78 -6.41 -14.56
C SER A 124 -11.32 -6.34 -14.62
N LEU A 125 -11.89 -6.16 -15.82
CA LEU A 125 -13.35 -6.16 -16.02
C LEU A 125 -13.97 -7.52 -15.68
N ALA A 126 -13.33 -8.62 -16.11
CA ALA A 126 -13.78 -9.97 -15.80
C ALA A 126 -13.81 -10.21 -14.30
N LEU A 127 -12.73 -9.84 -13.61
CA LEU A 127 -12.61 -9.99 -12.17
C LEU A 127 -13.61 -9.10 -11.42
N ALA A 128 -13.68 -7.81 -11.77
CA ALA A 128 -14.59 -6.86 -11.13
C ALA A 128 -16.07 -7.28 -11.24
N ARG A 129 -16.49 -7.78 -12.41
CA ARG A 129 -17.89 -8.23 -12.63
C ARG A 129 -18.21 -9.58 -12.03
N SER A 130 -17.20 -10.37 -11.68
CA SER A 130 -17.37 -11.67 -11.06
C SER A 130 -17.19 -11.63 -9.54
N ALA A 131 -16.52 -10.62 -9.00
CA ALA A 131 -16.27 -10.50 -7.57
C ALA A 131 -17.57 -10.27 -6.80
N ASP A 132 -17.69 -10.94 -5.64
CA ASP A 132 -18.76 -10.74 -4.67
C ASP A 132 -18.42 -9.57 -3.73
N LEU A 133 -17.11 -9.33 -3.51
CA LEU A 133 -16.58 -8.20 -2.74
C LEU A 133 -15.35 -7.62 -3.44
N LEU A 134 -15.35 -6.28 -3.60
CA LEU A 134 -14.20 -5.49 -4.00
C LEU A 134 -13.76 -4.63 -2.83
N ILE A 135 -12.47 -4.67 -2.51
CA ILE A 135 -11.87 -3.85 -1.45
C ILE A 135 -11.04 -2.76 -2.14
N CYS A 136 -11.37 -1.51 -1.88
CA CYS A 136 -10.66 -0.33 -2.39
C CYS A 136 -10.02 0.42 -1.22
N HIS A 137 -8.83 1.02 -1.42
CA HIS A 137 -8.11 1.70 -0.35
C HIS A 137 -8.42 3.20 -0.23
N SER A 138 -9.28 3.72 -1.10
CA SER A 138 -9.76 5.11 -1.08
C SER A 138 -11.13 5.23 -1.76
N GLU A 139 -11.88 6.27 -1.42
CA GLU A 139 -13.15 6.58 -2.12
C GLU A 139 -12.91 6.88 -3.60
N GLU A 140 -11.81 7.57 -3.94
CA GLU A 140 -11.45 7.83 -5.33
C GLU A 140 -11.30 6.53 -6.13
N THR A 141 -10.59 5.53 -5.54
CA THR A 141 -10.41 4.21 -6.16
C THR A 141 -11.75 3.50 -6.31
N ALA A 142 -12.61 3.53 -5.30
CA ALA A 142 -13.94 2.93 -5.34
C ALA A 142 -14.81 3.53 -6.43
N ASP A 143 -14.81 4.86 -6.56
CA ASP A 143 -15.53 5.58 -7.59
C ASP A 143 -15.00 5.30 -9.00
N ALA A 144 -13.71 5.26 -9.15
CA ALA A 144 -13.10 4.90 -10.44
C ALA A 144 -13.45 3.45 -10.85
N VAL A 145 -13.46 2.52 -9.91
CA VAL A 145 -13.88 1.12 -10.11
C VAL A 145 -15.37 1.06 -10.50
N ARG A 146 -16.24 1.78 -9.79
CA ARG A 146 -17.68 1.87 -10.10
C ARG A 146 -17.91 2.37 -11.54
N ARG A 147 -17.28 3.46 -11.91
CA ARG A 147 -17.42 4.07 -13.26
C ARG A 147 -16.83 3.17 -14.35
N ARG A 148 -15.65 2.59 -14.11
CA ARG A 148 -14.88 1.89 -15.14
C ARG A 148 -15.36 0.47 -15.39
N TYR A 149 -15.67 -0.28 -14.33
CA TYR A 149 -15.93 -1.72 -14.42
C TYR A 149 -17.37 -2.10 -14.13
N ARG A 150 -18.15 -1.23 -13.48
CA ARG A 150 -19.55 -1.48 -13.09
C ARG A 150 -19.71 -2.86 -12.43
N PRO A 151 -19.04 -3.10 -11.31
CA PRO A 151 -19.09 -4.38 -10.60
C PRO A 151 -20.51 -4.71 -10.16
N ARG A 152 -20.79 -6.01 -9.94
CA ARG A 152 -22.10 -6.50 -9.45
C ARG A 152 -22.08 -6.76 -7.95
N GLY A 153 -20.93 -7.08 -7.39
CA GLY A 153 -20.74 -7.31 -5.96
C GLY A 153 -20.59 -6.01 -5.18
N SER A 154 -20.45 -6.15 -3.88
CA SER A 154 -20.25 -5.02 -2.96
C SER A 154 -18.88 -4.38 -3.16
N ILE A 155 -18.80 -3.06 -3.06
CA ILE A 155 -17.54 -2.33 -2.93
C ILE A 155 -17.44 -1.82 -1.51
N VAL A 156 -16.31 -2.09 -0.87
CA VAL A 156 -15.98 -1.60 0.46
C VAL A 156 -14.72 -0.73 0.35
N VAL A 157 -14.76 0.43 0.98
CA VAL A 157 -13.56 1.25 1.17
C VAL A 157 -12.95 0.87 2.51
N MET A 158 -11.71 0.41 2.43
CA MET A 158 -10.88 0.03 3.57
C MET A 158 -9.53 0.73 3.41
N HIS A 159 -9.26 1.74 4.19
CA HIS A 159 -7.96 2.39 4.15
C HIS A 159 -6.83 1.39 4.46
N HIS A 160 -5.66 1.64 3.90
CA HIS A 160 -4.49 0.83 4.23
C HIS A 160 -4.15 1.00 5.71
N GLY A 161 -3.86 -0.09 6.41
CA GLY A 161 -3.46 -0.04 7.80
C GLY A 161 -2.04 0.54 7.99
N ASN A 162 -1.73 0.97 9.20
CA ASN A 162 -0.42 1.50 9.58
C ASN A 162 0.65 0.38 9.64
N PHE A 163 1.89 0.76 9.96
CA PHE A 163 3.04 -0.16 10.04
C PHE A 163 3.55 -0.37 11.47
N ALA A 164 2.67 -0.21 12.47
CA ALA A 164 3.04 -0.47 13.87
C ALA A 164 3.53 -1.92 14.05
N GLY A 165 4.69 -2.07 14.70
CA GLY A 165 5.31 -3.39 14.95
C GLY A 165 5.90 -4.09 13.72
N VAL A 166 5.92 -3.43 12.54
CA VAL A 166 6.49 -4.01 11.31
C VAL A 166 7.99 -3.76 11.20
N TYR A 167 8.36 -2.51 11.40
CA TYR A 167 9.77 -2.11 11.30
C TYR A 167 10.52 -2.34 12.60
N PRO A 168 11.82 -2.69 12.54
CA PRO A 168 12.68 -2.70 13.71
C PRO A 168 12.72 -1.33 14.40
N GLN A 169 13.11 -1.31 15.68
CA GLN A 169 13.29 -0.06 16.42
C GLN A 169 14.37 0.79 15.74
N PRO A 170 14.07 2.06 15.40
CA PRO A 170 15.05 2.94 14.80
C PRO A 170 16.24 3.21 15.73
N ARG A 171 17.42 3.24 15.17
CA ARG A 171 18.64 3.62 15.87
C ARG A 171 18.68 5.14 16.17
N PRO A 172 19.52 5.60 17.12
CA PRO A 172 19.66 7.01 17.42
C PRO A 172 19.96 7.86 16.18
N ARG A 173 19.24 8.99 16.00
CA ARG A 173 19.36 9.90 14.86
C ARG A 173 20.80 10.25 14.54
N GLU A 174 21.56 10.64 15.55
CA GLU A 174 22.93 11.10 15.37
C GLU A 174 23.82 10.01 14.76
N MET A 175 23.67 8.77 15.22
CA MET A 175 24.40 7.61 14.67
C MET A 175 24.04 7.39 13.19
N VAL A 176 22.75 7.33 12.89
CA VAL A 176 22.26 7.07 11.53
C VAL A 176 22.73 8.14 10.55
N LEU A 177 22.57 9.42 10.91
CA LEU A 177 22.93 10.51 10.01
C LEU A 177 24.43 10.58 9.75
N ARG A 178 25.27 10.38 10.77
CA ARG A 178 26.73 10.31 10.58
C ARG A 178 27.16 9.15 9.70
N GLU A 179 26.53 7.97 9.88
CA GLU A 179 26.82 6.77 9.09
C GLU A 179 26.57 6.98 7.58
N ILE A 180 25.52 7.75 7.24
CA ILE A 180 25.21 8.07 5.85
C ILE A 180 25.82 9.38 5.36
N GLY A 181 26.71 10.02 6.16
CA GLY A 181 27.45 11.22 5.77
C GLY A 181 26.68 12.54 5.91
N LEU A 182 25.63 12.59 6.73
CA LEU A 182 24.86 13.79 7.02
C LEU A 182 25.18 14.39 8.40
N ASP A 183 25.06 15.72 8.51
CA ASP A 183 25.23 16.42 9.80
C ASP A 183 23.96 16.31 10.66
N PRO A 184 24.04 15.70 11.86
CA PRO A 184 22.89 15.56 12.76
C PRO A 184 22.26 16.87 13.24
N ASN A 185 23.04 17.96 13.20
CA ASN A 185 22.59 19.28 13.67
C ASN A 185 21.81 20.08 12.62
N ARG A 186 21.79 19.61 11.37
CA ARG A 186 21.06 20.26 10.28
C ARG A 186 19.75 19.52 10.00
N PRO A 187 18.70 20.22 9.54
CA PRO A 187 17.47 19.59 9.11
C PRO A 187 17.70 18.58 7.95
N VAL A 188 17.02 17.44 8.01
CA VAL A 188 17.12 16.39 7.00
C VAL A 188 15.75 16.11 6.41
N VAL A 189 15.66 16.11 5.08
CA VAL A 189 14.50 15.65 4.33
C VAL A 189 14.82 14.35 3.62
N ALA A 190 13.83 13.45 3.47
CA ALA A 190 14.03 12.16 2.87
C ALA A 190 13.01 11.85 1.76
N CYS A 191 13.47 11.24 0.66
CA CYS A 191 12.63 10.57 -0.34
C CYS A 191 12.87 9.07 -0.25
N LEU A 192 11.85 8.29 0.10
CA LEU A 192 11.98 6.88 0.48
C LEU A 192 11.21 5.92 -0.42
N GLY A 193 11.69 4.67 -0.43
CA GLY A 193 11.10 3.54 -1.15
C GLY A 193 11.51 3.49 -2.62
N GLU A 194 11.01 2.49 -3.35
CA GLU A 194 11.34 2.30 -4.77
C GLU A 194 11.18 3.59 -5.56
N GLN A 195 12.23 4.01 -6.25
CA GLN A 195 12.25 5.26 -7.01
C GLN A 195 11.63 5.02 -8.38
N ARG A 196 10.46 5.61 -8.60
CA ARG A 196 9.69 5.52 -9.85
C ARG A 196 9.41 6.92 -10.39
N PRO A 197 9.23 7.09 -11.72
CA PRO A 197 8.99 8.39 -12.34
C PRO A 197 7.85 9.18 -11.68
N TYR A 198 6.73 8.53 -11.36
CA TYR A 198 5.57 9.20 -10.78
C TYR A 198 5.81 9.76 -9.36
N LYS A 199 6.90 9.39 -8.69
CA LYS A 199 7.21 9.85 -7.33
C LYS A 199 7.82 11.26 -7.27
N GLY A 200 8.03 11.92 -8.42
CA GLY A 200 8.38 13.34 -8.47
C GLY A 200 9.77 13.67 -7.92
N LEU A 201 10.78 12.81 -8.17
CA LEU A 201 12.17 13.17 -7.79
C LEU A 201 12.71 14.37 -8.54
N ASP A 202 12.16 14.71 -9.70
CA ASP A 202 12.40 15.95 -10.45
C ASP A 202 11.94 17.17 -9.65
N VAL A 203 10.75 17.09 -9.05
CA VAL A 203 10.22 18.13 -8.15
C VAL A 203 11.05 18.20 -6.87
N ALA A 204 11.41 17.05 -6.29
CA ALA A 204 12.26 17.00 -5.09
C ALA A 204 13.62 17.64 -5.33
N ARG A 205 14.28 17.36 -6.47
CA ARG A 205 15.56 17.99 -6.86
C ARG A 205 15.43 19.52 -6.94
N THR A 206 14.41 19.99 -7.66
CA THR A 206 14.20 21.43 -7.83
C THR A 206 13.87 22.12 -6.50
N ALA A 207 13.10 21.47 -5.61
CA ALA A 207 12.81 21.97 -4.27
C ALA A 207 14.07 22.04 -3.39
N PHE A 208 14.92 21.02 -3.48
CA PHE A 208 16.19 20.95 -2.76
C PHE A 208 17.15 22.10 -3.18
N GLU A 209 17.29 22.32 -4.49
CA GLU A 209 18.07 23.45 -5.03
C GLU A 209 17.56 24.81 -4.53
N ARG A 210 16.22 25.01 -4.48
CA ARG A 210 15.59 26.23 -3.97
C ARG A 210 15.85 26.47 -2.48
N LEU A 211 16.02 25.42 -1.70
CA LEU A 211 16.32 25.55 -0.27
C LEU A 211 17.76 25.95 0.02
N GLY A 212 18.65 25.93 -0.99
CA GLY A 212 19.97 26.57 -0.94
C GLY A 212 20.83 26.15 0.24
N GLY A 213 20.79 24.87 0.64
CA GLY A 213 21.54 24.37 1.79
C GLY A 213 20.84 24.50 3.16
N ALA A 214 19.60 25.02 3.23
CA ALA A 214 18.83 25.07 4.49
C ALA A 214 18.50 23.68 5.05
N VAL A 215 18.46 22.66 4.19
CA VAL A 215 18.22 21.25 4.55
C VAL A 215 19.28 20.36 3.92
N GLN A 216 19.37 19.13 4.37
CA GLN A 216 20.08 18.04 3.73
C GLN A 216 19.07 17.07 3.13
N LEU A 217 19.37 16.47 1.98
CA LEU A 217 18.49 15.52 1.30
C LEU A 217 19.09 14.12 1.29
N VAL A 218 18.28 13.14 1.67
CA VAL A 218 18.58 11.72 1.43
C VAL A 218 17.52 11.11 0.52
N VAL A 219 17.96 10.42 -0.54
CA VAL A 219 17.11 9.63 -1.43
C VAL A 219 17.50 8.18 -1.26
N ALA A 220 16.57 7.33 -0.79
CA ALA A 220 16.89 5.94 -0.47
C ALA A 220 15.83 4.99 -1.05
N GLY A 221 16.29 4.06 -1.89
CA GLY A 221 15.46 3.04 -2.49
C GLY A 221 15.97 2.51 -3.81
N GLN A 222 15.46 1.36 -4.20
CA GLN A 222 15.82 0.75 -5.48
C GLN A 222 15.26 1.60 -6.65
N PRO A 223 16.10 1.96 -7.64
CA PRO A 223 15.64 2.72 -8.79
C PRO A 223 14.89 1.86 -9.79
N HIS A 224 13.84 2.41 -10.37
CA HIS A 224 13.26 1.89 -11.60
C HIS A 224 14.20 2.14 -12.80
N ALA A 225 14.07 1.36 -13.86
CA ALA A 225 14.95 1.44 -15.03
C ALA A 225 14.96 2.83 -15.71
N GLU A 226 13.91 3.62 -15.57
CA GLU A 226 13.76 4.96 -16.14
C GLU A 226 14.37 6.09 -15.25
N MET A 227 14.89 5.77 -14.05
CA MET A 227 15.35 6.77 -13.08
C MET A 227 16.82 7.20 -13.17
N PRO A 228 17.74 6.50 -13.88
CA PRO A 228 19.17 6.83 -13.85
C PRO A 228 19.51 8.31 -14.12
N PRO A 229 18.89 9.04 -15.08
CA PRO A 229 19.23 10.44 -15.34
C PRO A 229 19.00 11.35 -14.14
N ILE A 230 17.82 11.33 -13.53
CA ILE A 230 17.50 12.19 -12.38
C ILE A 230 18.32 11.85 -11.13
N LEU A 231 18.67 10.57 -10.94
CA LEU A 231 19.52 10.14 -9.86
C LEU A 231 20.99 10.57 -10.07
N ALA A 232 21.46 10.63 -11.31
CA ALA A 232 22.76 11.18 -11.65
C ALA A 232 22.79 12.69 -11.34
N ASP A 233 21.76 13.41 -11.73
CA ASP A 233 21.62 14.85 -11.45
C ASP A 233 21.61 15.13 -9.94
N LEU A 234 20.87 14.33 -9.15
CA LEU A 234 20.86 14.44 -7.68
C LEU A 234 22.24 14.18 -7.06
N ARG A 235 23.00 13.22 -7.60
CA ARG A 235 24.38 12.95 -7.14
C ARG A 235 25.38 14.08 -7.45
N SER A 236 25.06 14.94 -8.40
CA SER A 236 25.85 16.15 -8.68
C SER A 236 25.62 17.28 -7.69
N THR A 237 24.63 17.10 -6.79
CA THR A 237 24.34 17.99 -5.66
C THR A 237 24.90 17.41 -4.36
N ASP A 238 24.71 18.11 -3.23
CA ASP A 238 25.08 17.62 -1.90
C ASP A 238 24.09 16.58 -1.33
N ALA A 239 23.22 16.01 -2.17
CA ALA A 239 22.26 14.99 -1.74
C ALA A 239 22.92 13.63 -1.57
N VAL A 240 22.55 12.92 -0.50
CA VAL A 240 22.93 11.51 -0.30
C VAL A 240 21.97 10.62 -1.07
N VAL A 241 22.47 9.84 -2.02
CA VAL A 241 21.66 8.96 -2.86
C VAL A 241 22.05 7.49 -2.64
N LEU A 242 21.20 6.77 -1.90
CA LEU A 242 21.31 5.33 -1.66
C LEU A 242 20.53 4.57 -2.74
N ASN A 243 21.15 4.44 -3.92
CA ASN A 243 20.54 3.88 -5.13
C ASN A 243 20.54 2.35 -5.11
N ARG A 244 19.85 1.76 -4.14
CA ARG A 244 19.71 0.33 -3.93
C ARG A 244 18.48 0.03 -3.06
N ARG A 245 18.09 -1.24 -3.02
CA ARG A 245 17.12 -1.67 -2.01
C ARG A 245 17.73 -1.44 -0.62
N VAL A 246 17.00 -0.76 0.24
CA VAL A 246 17.32 -0.59 1.66
C VAL A 246 16.62 -1.69 2.46
N SER A 247 17.25 -2.13 3.55
CA SER A 247 16.64 -3.06 4.49
C SER A 247 15.54 -2.37 5.30
N ASP A 248 14.71 -3.16 5.99
CA ASP A 248 13.67 -2.62 6.87
C ASP A 248 14.28 -1.78 8.02
N GLN A 249 15.45 -2.17 8.52
CA GLN A 249 16.19 -1.40 9.52
C GLN A 249 16.65 -0.05 8.96
N GLU A 250 17.27 -0.04 7.78
CA GLU A 250 17.72 1.20 7.13
C GLU A 250 16.54 2.12 6.80
N PHE A 251 15.41 1.56 6.34
CA PHE A 251 14.21 2.33 6.09
C PHE A 251 13.70 2.98 7.38
N ALA A 252 13.59 2.22 8.46
CA ALA A 252 13.15 2.72 9.76
C ALA A 252 14.09 3.80 10.30
N ASP A 253 15.39 3.56 10.21
CA ASP A 253 16.44 4.47 10.65
C ASP A 253 16.38 5.81 9.90
N ILE A 254 16.37 5.77 8.56
CA ILE A 254 16.37 6.98 7.74
C ILE A 254 15.05 7.73 7.89
N ALA A 255 13.92 7.02 7.85
CA ALA A 255 12.61 7.64 8.03
C ALA A 255 12.50 8.34 9.38
N SER A 256 12.88 7.66 10.48
CA SER A 256 12.83 8.24 11.83
C SER A 256 13.88 9.32 12.07
N ALA A 257 15.06 9.23 11.42
CA ALA A 257 16.10 10.23 11.52
C ALA A 257 15.78 11.51 10.72
N ALA A 258 15.02 11.43 9.64
CA ALA A 258 14.58 12.58 8.90
C ALA A 258 13.66 13.51 9.73
N ASP A 259 13.65 14.78 9.40
CA ASP A 259 12.72 15.76 9.96
C ASP A 259 11.40 15.74 9.20
N ILE A 260 11.46 15.50 7.88
CA ILE A 260 10.31 15.48 6.97
C ILE A 260 10.58 14.44 5.87
N VAL A 261 9.57 13.67 5.51
CA VAL A 261 9.58 12.84 4.31
C VAL A 261 8.83 13.55 3.20
N TRP A 262 9.46 13.68 2.03
CA TRP A 262 8.87 14.26 0.84
C TRP A 262 8.18 13.21 -0.02
N LEU A 263 6.96 13.50 -0.42
CA LEU A 263 6.10 12.70 -1.29
C LEU A 263 5.54 13.57 -2.42
N PRO A 264 6.40 14.20 -3.27
CA PRO A 264 5.99 15.17 -4.29
C PRO A 264 5.47 14.46 -5.54
N TYR A 265 4.59 13.47 -5.34
CA TYR A 265 4.16 12.56 -6.40
C TYR A 265 3.33 13.28 -7.46
N HIS A 266 3.48 12.88 -8.70
CA HIS A 266 2.64 13.35 -9.81
C HIS A 266 1.26 12.71 -9.80
N HIS A 267 1.17 11.45 -9.36
CA HIS A 267 -0.08 10.72 -9.15
C HIS A 267 0.12 9.56 -8.16
N VAL A 268 -0.95 9.12 -7.51
CA VAL A 268 -0.92 8.00 -6.58
C VAL A 268 -2.31 7.39 -6.44
N THR A 269 -2.38 6.07 -6.31
CA THR A 269 -3.60 5.34 -5.93
C THR A 269 -3.49 4.75 -4.52
N GLY A 270 -2.27 4.62 -4.01
CA GLY A 270 -1.95 4.16 -2.67
C GLY A 270 -0.44 4.29 -2.42
N SER A 271 -0.04 4.61 -1.20
CA SER A 271 1.36 4.75 -0.82
C SER A 271 1.60 4.23 0.60
N SER A 272 2.35 3.15 0.70
CA SER A 272 2.81 2.64 2.00
C SER A 272 3.78 3.59 2.68
N VAL A 273 4.52 4.39 1.91
CA VAL A 273 5.58 5.28 2.44
C VAL A 273 5.00 6.36 3.35
N ILE A 274 3.83 6.96 3.02
CA ILE A 274 3.23 7.97 3.91
C ILE A 274 2.86 7.36 5.27
N LEU A 275 2.16 6.23 5.29
CA LEU A 275 1.75 5.58 6.53
C LEU A 275 2.95 5.03 7.32
N ALA A 276 3.97 4.50 6.64
CA ALA A 276 5.20 4.08 7.29
C ALA A 276 5.94 5.27 7.93
N SER A 277 6.05 6.40 7.23
CA SER A 277 6.66 7.62 7.76
C SER A 277 5.92 8.14 8.99
N LEU A 278 4.60 8.25 8.91
CA LEU A 278 3.76 8.67 10.04
C LEU A 278 3.84 7.69 11.21
N THR A 279 3.89 6.37 10.95
CA THR A 279 4.05 5.34 11.99
C THR A 279 5.41 5.45 12.70
N LEU A 280 6.45 5.83 11.98
CA LEU A 280 7.78 6.08 12.55
C LEU A 280 7.91 7.46 13.20
N GLY A 281 6.83 8.25 13.19
CA GLY A 281 6.74 9.55 13.82
C GLY A 281 7.35 10.69 13.00
N THR A 282 7.39 10.57 11.67
CA THR A 282 7.98 11.57 10.79
C THR A 282 6.91 12.30 9.99
N ALA A 283 6.94 13.63 10.06
CA ALA A 283 6.05 14.50 9.30
C ALA A 283 6.31 14.39 7.80
N VAL A 284 5.31 14.75 6.98
CA VAL A 284 5.40 14.63 5.53
C VAL A 284 5.06 15.94 4.82
N VAL A 285 5.69 16.18 3.66
CA VAL A 285 5.20 17.12 2.64
C VAL A 285 4.79 16.28 1.44
N ALA A 286 3.52 16.31 1.10
CA ALA A 286 2.95 15.47 0.06
C ALA A 286 2.22 16.30 -0.99
N SER A 287 2.17 15.82 -2.23
CA SER A 287 1.33 16.42 -3.27
C SER A 287 -0.14 16.38 -2.85
N ASP A 288 -0.89 17.40 -3.20
CA ASP A 288 -2.34 17.50 -2.95
C ASP A 288 -3.11 16.56 -3.89
N LEU A 289 -3.02 15.26 -3.58
CA LEU A 289 -3.69 14.17 -4.29
C LEU A 289 -4.75 13.52 -3.38
N PRO A 290 -5.85 13.00 -3.94
CA PRO A 290 -6.97 12.47 -3.15
C PRO A 290 -6.55 11.49 -2.06
N PHE A 291 -5.71 10.52 -2.38
CA PHE A 291 -5.21 9.56 -1.40
C PHE A 291 -4.46 10.21 -0.23
N PHE A 292 -3.62 11.21 -0.50
CA PHE A 292 -2.89 11.91 0.55
C PHE A 292 -3.78 12.84 1.37
N ARG A 293 -4.83 13.43 0.76
CA ARG A 293 -5.87 14.18 1.49
C ARG A 293 -6.62 13.27 2.46
N GLU A 294 -7.00 12.07 2.05
CA GLU A 294 -7.68 11.10 2.92
C GLU A 294 -6.80 10.68 4.11
N VAL A 295 -5.48 10.56 3.92
CA VAL A 295 -4.56 10.20 5.00
C VAL A 295 -4.34 11.36 5.97
N LEU A 296 -4.08 12.56 5.47
CA LEU A 296 -3.76 13.73 6.32
C LEU A 296 -5.03 14.41 6.84
N GLU A 297 -6.17 14.33 6.13
CA GLU A 297 -7.46 15.01 6.36
C GLU A 297 -7.32 16.53 6.52
N GLN A 298 -6.43 16.99 7.38
CA GLN A 298 -6.15 18.40 7.64
C GLN A 298 -4.65 18.63 7.69
N GLU A 299 -4.24 19.80 7.22
CA GLU A 299 -2.87 20.27 7.42
C GLU A 299 -2.60 20.55 8.90
N GLY A 300 -1.41 20.21 9.33
CA GLY A 300 -1.01 20.36 10.71
C GLY A 300 0.47 20.04 10.94
N PRO A 301 0.89 19.85 12.18
CA PRO A 301 2.28 19.49 12.49
C PRO A 301 2.76 18.20 11.85
N ALA A 302 1.82 17.26 11.53
CA ALA A 302 2.14 15.99 10.90
C ALA A 302 2.40 16.08 9.40
N GLY A 303 1.95 17.16 8.71
CA GLY A 303 2.15 17.28 7.28
C GLY A 303 1.51 18.49 6.62
N ARG A 304 1.91 18.69 5.36
CA ARG A 304 1.37 19.70 4.45
C ARG A 304 1.07 19.08 3.10
N LEU A 305 -0.01 19.55 2.50
CA LEU A 305 -0.37 19.23 1.12
C LEU A 305 0.04 20.41 0.22
N VAL A 306 0.66 20.10 -0.91
CA VAL A 306 1.14 21.10 -1.87
C VAL A 306 0.69 20.75 -3.28
N PRO A 307 0.48 21.70 -4.19
CA PRO A 307 0.12 21.39 -5.56
C PRO A 307 1.11 20.43 -6.20
N ALA A 308 0.61 19.40 -6.90
CA ALA A 308 1.47 18.42 -7.56
C ALA A 308 2.35 19.11 -8.62
N GLY A 309 3.65 18.79 -8.60
CA GLY A 309 4.64 19.40 -9.49
C GLY A 309 5.19 20.76 -9.04
N ASP A 310 4.69 21.36 -7.95
CA ASP A 310 5.14 22.64 -7.45
C ASP A 310 6.31 22.53 -6.45
N ALA A 311 7.52 22.61 -6.97
CA ALA A 311 8.74 22.56 -6.17
C ALA A 311 8.88 23.76 -5.20
N ALA A 312 8.33 24.93 -5.54
CA ALA A 312 8.37 26.09 -4.66
C ALA A 312 7.46 25.90 -3.46
N ALA A 313 6.27 25.33 -3.68
CA ALA A 313 5.36 24.97 -2.60
C ALA A 313 5.95 23.87 -1.69
N VAL A 314 6.65 22.86 -2.25
CA VAL A 314 7.38 21.84 -1.45
C VAL A 314 8.42 22.52 -0.55
N ALA A 315 9.24 23.41 -1.10
CA ALA A 315 10.25 24.14 -0.31
C ALA A 315 9.61 25.01 0.78
N GLY A 316 8.57 25.79 0.45
CA GLY A 316 7.85 26.64 1.41
C GLY A 316 7.20 25.85 2.54
N ALA A 317 6.51 24.75 2.22
CA ALA A 317 5.88 23.86 3.19
C ALA A 317 6.91 23.19 4.11
N THR A 318 8.08 22.83 3.56
CA THR A 318 9.20 22.29 4.34
C THR A 318 9.67 23.29 5.38
N MET A 319 9.96 24.53 4.97
CA MET A 319 10.40 25.58 5.89
C MET A 319 9.34 25.88 6.97
N ALA A 320 8.07 25.91 6.61
CA ALA A 320 6.98 26.11 7.56
C ALA A 320 6.89 24.98 8.60
N LEU A 321 7.01 23.71 8.19
CA LEU A 321 7.03 22.58 9.12
C LEU A 321 8.26 22.59 10.03
N LEU A 322 9.42 22.99 9.52
CA LEU A 322 10.65 23.06 10.33
C LEU A 322 10.59 24.11 11.45
N GLN A 323 9.70 25.12 11.37
CA GLN A 323 9.43 26.04 12.49
C GLN A 323 8.67 25.39 13.65
N ILE A 324 8.03 24.25 13.43
CA ILE A 324 7.32 23.49 14.46
C ILE A 324 8.32 22.57 15.17
N PRO A 325 8.36 22.55 16.51
CA PRO A 325 9.24 21.63 17.24
C PRO A 325 9.12 20.18 16.79
N ARG A 326 10.25 19.49 16.69
CA ARG A 326 10.30 18.10 16.20
C ARG A 326 9.37 17.18 16.97
N ASP A 327 9.34 17.31 18.31
CA ASP A 327 8.49 16.45 19.16
C ASP A 327 7.00 16.69 18.88
N ALA A 328 6.60 17.93 18.59
CA ALA A 328 5.22 18.23 18.22
C ALA A 328 4.87 17.64 16.85
N ARG A 329 5.77 17.68 15.87
CA ARG A 329 5.60 17.02 14.57
C ARG A 329 5.49 15.50 14.75
N ARG A 330 6.37 14.93 15.57
CA ARG A 330 6.38 13.49 15.88
C ARG A 330 5.08 13.04 16.52
N ALA A 331 4.62 13.74 17.55
CA ALA A 331 3.38 13.41 18.25
C ALA A 331 2.17 13.46 17.29
N ALA A 332 2.10 14.49 16.46
CA ALA A 332 1.04 14.62 15.47
C ALA A 332 1.08 13.50 14.40
N ALA A 333 2.27 13.14 13.92
CA ALA A 333 2.44 12.05 12.95
C ALA A 333 1.97 10.71 13.52
N LEU A 334 2.37 10.39 14.76
CA LEU A 334 1.93 9.17 15.45
C LEU A 334 0.41 9.15 15.70
N ALA A 335 -0.18 10.31 16.03
CA ALA A 335 -1.63 10.43 16.21
C ALA A 335 -2.41 10.13 14.92
N ILE A 336 -1.92 10.63 13.76
CA ILE A 336 -2.50 10.27 12.46
C ILE A 336 -2.32 8.78 12.19
N ALA A 337 -1.12 8.22 12.37
CA ALA A 337 -0.86 6.80 12.15
C ALA A 337 -1.78 5.90 12.97
N ALA A 338 -2.09 6.28 14.22
CA ALA A 338 -2.97 5.51 15.11
C ALA A 338 -4.41 5.38 14.57
N ARG A 339 -4.88 6.33 13.76
CA ARG A 339 -6.21 6.25 13.11
C ARG A 339 -6.29 5.10 12.11
N PHE A 340 -5.16 4.72 11.55
CA PHE A 340 -5.02 3.62 10.58
C PHE A 340 -4.61 2.31 11.24
N ASP A 341 -4.96 2.09 12.51
CA ASP A 341 -4.79 0.79 13.15
C ASP A 341 -5.55 -0.28 12.37
N TRP A 342 -4.92 -1.43 12.18
CA TRP A 342 -5.47 -2.51 11.37
C TRP A 342 -6.82 -3.01 11.89
N THR A 343 -7.02 -3.06 13.21
CA THR A 343 -8.28 -3.51 13.81
C THR A 343 -9.45 -2.61 13.43
N ASN A 344 -9.19 -1.31 13.27
CA ASN A 344 -10.18 -0.34 12.84
C ASN A 344 -10.37 -0.36 11.32
N THR A 345 -9.28 -0.41 10.57
CA THR A 345 -9.35 -0.30 9.11
C THR A 345 -10.01 -1.50 8.45
N VAL A 346 -9.88 -2.72 9.00
CA VAL A 346 -10.52 -3.93 8.45
C VAL A 346 -12.00 -4.07 8.78
N THR A 347 -12.55 -3.26 9.71
CA THR A 347 -13.95 -3.35 10.14
C THR A 347 -14.95 -3.42 8.97
N PRO A 348 -14.88 -2.57 7.93
CA PRO A 348 -15.84 -2.65 6.83
C PRO A 348 -15.78 -3.98 6.06
N VAL A 349 -14.62 -4.61 5.99
CA VAL A 349 -14.44 -5.94 5.38
C VAL A 349 -14.97 -7.03 6.31
N ALA A 350 -14.66 -6.94 7.60
CA ALA A 350 -15.14 -7.87 8.64
C ALA A 350 -16.67 -7.91 8.68
N ASP A 351 -17.35 -6.77 8.55
CA ASP A 351 -18.82 -6.67 8.50
C ASP A 351 -19.42 -7.43 7.32
N VAL A 352 -18.79 -7.39 6.15
CA VAL A 352 -19.25 -8.17 4.99
C VAL A 352 -19.07 -9.67 5.23
N ILE A 353 -17.92 -10.04 5.78
CA ILE A 353 -17.62 -11.45 6.10
C ILE A 353 -18.57 -12.00 7.14
N SER A 354 -18.88 -11.24 8.20
CA SER A 354 -19.84 -11.63 9.23
C SER A 354 -21.21 -11.94 8.62
N ARG A 355 -21.71 -11.10 7.73
CA ARG A 355 -22.97 -11.35 7.00
C ARG A 355 -22.91 -12.62 6.14
N TRP A 356 -21.75 -12.94 5.55
CA TRP A 356 -21.61 -14.20 4.80
C TRP A 356 -21.64 -15.43 5.70
N LEU A 357 -21.05 -15.34 6.89
CA LEU A 357 -21.06 -16.42 7.88
C LEU A 357 -22.47 -16.65 8.44
N GLU A 358 -23.22 -15.58 8.73
CA GLU A 358 -24.61 -15.64 9.18
C GLU A 358 -25.53 -16.25 8.11
N ALA A 359 -25.38 -15.86 6.84
CA ALA A 359 -26.20 -16.37 5.74
C ALA A 359 -25.92 -17.86 5.38
N ALA A 360 -24.86 -18.43 5.91
CA ALA A 360 -24.45 -19.82 5.69
C ALA A 360 -24.82 -20.76 6.85
N GLN A 361 -25.43 -20.22 7.91
CA GLN A 361 -26.05 -20.95 9.01
C GLN A 361 -27.52 -21.31 8.70
#